data_6480d36377e650cea29d790b94942eb0
#
_entry.id   6480d36377e650cea29d790b94942eb0
#
_cell.length_a   1.000
_cell.length_b   1.000
_cell.length_c   1.000
_cell.angle_alpha   90.00
_cell.angle_beta   90.00
_cell.angle_gamma   90.00
#
_symmetry.space_group_name_H-M   'P 1'
#
loop_
_entity.id
_entity.type
_entity.pdbx_description
1 polymer ?
#
loop_
_entity_poly.entity_id
_entity_poly.type
_entity_poly.pdbx_seq_one_letter_code
_entity_poly.pdbx_strand_id
1 'polypeptide(L)'
;MVGLNGETLDILNMNFIRSLNLPLICRIILGIIFIYASYEKILDPVGFSKNIHNYHLTPIAIENIAALIIPWLELIVGIFLIFGLFLEGTSSITIALLIFFIFILSQAVFRGIDVHCGCFKNDMKSENINFQIELIKRILQDVIYLGMAFLIKYKNKFINNQKEII
;
A
#
# COMPACT_ATOMS: atom_id res chain seq x y z
N MET A 1 -7.03 44.95 15.58
CA MET A 1 -7.89 43.77 15.53
C MET A 1 -8.40 43.65 14.10
N VAL A 2 -7.79 42.81 13.28
CA VAL A 2 -8.23 42.58 11.89
C VAL A 2 -9.37 41.57 11.98
N GLY A 3 -10.61 42.02 11.75
CA GLY A 3 -11.76 41.15 11.70
C GLY A 3 -11.65 40.25 10.48
N LEU A 4 -11.56 38.94 10.69
CA LEU A 4 -11.69 37.95 9.62
C LEU A 4 -13.12 38.03 9.08
N ASN A 5 -13.26 38.38 7.82
CA ASN A 5 -14.56 38.46 7.15
C ASN A 5 -15.15 37.02 7.05
N GLY A 6 -16.47 36.90 7.14
CA GLY A 6 -17.17 35.62 7.11
C GLY A 6 -16.77 34.72 5.94
N GLU A 7 -16.51 35.30 4.77
CA GLU A 7 -16.02 34.56 3.58
C GLU A 7 -14.65 33.89 3.79
N THR A 8 -13.73 34.52 4.54
CA THR A 8 -12.41 33.90 4.84
C THR A 8 -12.54 32.75 5.83
N LEU A 9 -13.47 32.85 6.78
CA LEU A 9 -13.78 31.75 7.70
C LEU A 9 -14.44 30.57 6.98
N ASP A 10 -15.33 30.82 6.02
CA ASP A 10 -15.97 29.76 5.22
C ASP A 10 -14.97 29.07 4.30
N ILE A 11 -14.05 29.80 3.66
CA ILE A 11 -12.99 29.23 2.84
C ILE A 11 -12.01 28.40 3.67
N LEU A 12 -11.63 28.87 4.85
CA LEU A 12 -10.77 28.15 5.79
C LEU A 12 -11.47 26.87 6.29
N ASN A 13 -12.76 26.94 6.61
CA ASN A 13 -13.57 25.83 7.09
C ASN A 13 -13.77 24.77 5.97
N MET A 14 -14.09 25.18 4.75
CA MET A 14 -14.20 24.28 3.59
C MET A 14 -12.86 23.60 3.26
N ASN A 15 -11.76 24.34 3.28
CA ASN A 15 -10.43 23.77 3.05
C ASN A 15 -10.01 22.82 4.18
N PHE A 16 -10.38 23.10 5.42
CA PHE A 16 -10.16 22.21 6.56
C PHE A 16 -10.96 20.92 6.44
N ILE A 17 -12.27 21.00 6.12
CA ILE A 17 -13.14 19.83 5.93
C ILE A 17 -12.65 19.00 4.73
N ARG A 18 -12.29 19.62 3.62
CA ARG A 18 -11.75 18.96 2.44
C ARG A 18 -10.41 18.27 2.73
N SER A 19 -9.57 18.89 3.57
CA SER A 19 -8.30 18.30 3.99
C SER A 19 -8.45 17.14 4.98
N LEU A 20 -9.57 17.07 5.71
CA LEU A 20 -9.87 15.96 6.62
C LEU A 20 -10.40 14.73 5.87
N ASN A 21 -11.17 14.94 4.81
CA ASN A 21 -11.78 13.85 4.05
C ASN A 21 -10.78 13.10 3.15
N LEU A 22 -9.75 13.80 2.62
CA LEU A 22 -8.77 13.17 1.74
C LEU A 22 -8.01 12.00 2.39
N PRO A 23 -7.40 12.13 3.59
CA PRO A 23 -6.72 11.00 4.22
C PRO A 23 -7.67 9.88 4.62
N LEU A 24 -8.94 10.18 4.94
CA LEU A 24 -9.95 9.16 5.21
C LEU A 24 -10.24 8.33 3.96
N ILE A 25 -10.43 8.96 2.82
CA ILE A 25 -10.65 8.29 1.54
C ILE A 25 -9.43 7.44 1.18
N CYS A 26 -8.21 7.99 1.31
CA CYS A 26 -6.97 7.24 1.06
C CYS A 26 -6.85 6.00 1.96
N ARG A 27 -7.23 6.10 3.24
CA ARG A 27 -7.22 4.97 4.16
C ARG A 27 -8.17 3.85 3.73
N ILE A 28 -9.41 4.21 3.38
CA ILE A 28 -10.41 3.23 2.97
C ILE A 28 -9.96 2.53 1.68
N ILE A 29 -9.50 3.29 0.70
CA ILE A 29 -9.03 2.74 -0.58
C ILE A 29 -7.83 1.81 -0.36
N LEU A 30 -6.78 2.26 0.36
CA LEU A 30 -5.63 1.42 0.67
C LEU A 30 -6.01 0.18 1.49
N GLY A 31 -6.88 0.34 2.47
CA GLY A 31 -7.35 -0.77 3.29
C GLY A 31 -8.05 -1.85 2.45
N ILE A 32 -8.94 -1.45 1.55
CA ILE A 32 -9.63 -2.38 0.64
C ILE A 32 -8.62 -3.09 -0.29
N ILE A 33 -7.65 -2.35 -0.85
CA ILE A 33 -6.63 -2.90 -1.73
C ILE A 33 -5.78 -3.93 -0.99
N PHE A 34 -5.34 -3.65 0.24
CA PHE A 34 -4.55 -4.56 1.05
C PHE A 34 -5.32 -5.82 1.43
N ILE A 35 -6.60 -5.70 1.79
CA ILE A 35 -7.48 -6.86 2.07
C ILE A 35 -7.65 -7.71 0.81
N TYR A 36 -7.89 -7.10 -0.34
CA TYR A 36 -8.05 -7.82 -1.60
C TYR A 36 -6.76 -8.54 -2.00
N ALA A 37 -5.61 -7.87 -1.92
CA ALA A 37 -4.31 -8.46 -2.23
C ALA A 37 -3.93 -9.61 -1.28
N SER A 38 -4.28 -9.48 0.01
CA SER A 38 -4.06 -10.56 1.00
C SER A 38 -4.95 -11.76 0.75
N TYR A 39 -6.21 -11.55 0.36
CA TYR A 39 -7.18 -12.61 0.13
C TYR A 39 -6.70 -13.60 -0.94
N GLU A 40 -6.23 -13.12 -2.08
CA GLU A 40 -5.70 -13.98 -3.15
C GLU A 40 -4.49 -14.82 -2.70
N LYS A 41 -3.58 -14.22 -1.93
CA LYS A 41 -2.37 -14.89 -1.42
C LYS A 41 -2.69 -15.92 -0.33
N ILE A 42 -3.73 -15.67 0.49
CA ILE A 42 -4.18 -16.61 1.53
C ILE A 42 -4.86 -17.81 0.92
N LEU A 43 -5.58 -17.66 -0.19
CA LEU A 43 -6.25 -18.75 -0.86
C LEU A 43 -5.28 -19.69 -1.59
N ASP A 44 -4.16 -19.18 -2.11
CA ASP A 44 -3.13 -19.98 -2.78
C ASP A 44 -1.73 -19.67 -2.25
N PRO A 45 -1.41 -20.11 -1.03
CA PRO A 45 -0.09 -19.84 -0.41
C PRO A 45 1.04 -20.56 -1.14
N VAL A 46 0.75 -21.71 -1.78
CA VAL A 46 1.73 -22.47 -2.54
C VAL A 46 2.09 -21.73 -3.84
N GLY A 47 1.10 -21.21 -4.54
CA GLY A 47 1.31 -20.36 -5.70
C GLY A 47 2.09 -19.10 -5.36
N PHE A 48 1.77 -18.47 -4.22
CA PHE A 48 2.48 -17.29 -3.75
C PHE A 48 3.94 -17.59 -3.36
N SER A 49 4.21 -18.72 -2.68
CA SER A 49 5.57 -19.18 -2.37
C SER A 49 6.38 -19.44 -3.65
N LYS A 50 5.80 -20.08 -4.67
CA LYS A 50 6.44 -20.27 -5.98
C LYS A 50 6.79 -18.94 -6.65
N ASN A 51 5.89 -17.97 -6.57
CA ASN A 51 6.15 -16.63 -7.10
C ASN A 51 7.35 -15.98 -6.39
N ILE A 52 7.43 -16.07 -5.05
CA ILE A 52 8.60 -15.56 -4.30
C ILE A 52 9.87 -16.30 -4.72
N HIS A 53 9.82 -17.61 -4.88
CA HIS A 53 10.96 -18.43 -5.33
C HIS A 53 11.50 -17.99 -6.69
N ASN A 54 10.62 -17.64 -7.62
CA ASN A 54 11.01 -17.19 -8.96
C ASN A 54 11.85 -15.88 -8.93
N TYR A 55 11.77 -15.08 -7.87
CA TYR A 55 12.63 -13.90 -7.71
C TYR A 55 14.08 -14.25 -7.35
N HIS A 56 14.37 -15.51 -6.94
CA HIS A 56 15.73 -15.99 -6.56
C HIS A 56 16.45 -15.05 -5.59
N LEU A 57 15.74 -14.48 -4.63
CA LEU A 57 16.29 -13.48 -3.70
C LEU A 57 16.69 -14.07 -2.36
N THR A 58 16.06 -15.18 -1.95
CA THR A 58 16.16 -15.72 -0.60
C THR A 58 16.25 -17.25 -0.61
N PRO A 59 16.81 -17.85 0.45
CA PRO A 59 16.74 -19.30 0.65
C PRO A 59 15.28 -19.77 0.80
N ILE A 60 14.99 -20.98 0.33
CA ILE A 60 13.64 -21.59 0.29
C ILE A 60 12.93 -21.54 1.65
N ALA A 61 13.66 -21.69 2.75
CA ALA A 61 13.07 -21.63 4.10
C ALA A 61 12.47 -20.25 4.42
N ILE A 62 13.14 -19.16 4.00
CA ILE A 62 12.67 -17.78 4.21
C ILE A 62 11.49 -17.48 3.30
N GLU A 63 11.49 -18.00 2.07
CA GLU A 63 10.39 -17.84 1.10
C GLU A 63 9.09 -18.41 1.63
N ASN A 64 9.12 -19.61 2.18
CA ASN A 64 7.94 -20.26 2.75
C ASN A 64 7.38 -19.50 3.97
N ILE A 65 8.27 -19.01 4.85
CA ILE A 65 7.86 -18.20 6.00
C ILE A 65 7.28 -16.86 5.54
N ALA A 66 7.90 -16.20 4.58
CA ALA A 66 7.41 -14.95 4.01
C ALA A 66 6.04 -15.14 3.34
N ALA A 67 5.88 -16.23 2.56
CA ALA A 67 4.62 -16.57 1.92
C ALA A 67 3.46 -16.81 2.90
N LEU A 68 3.78 -17.25 4.10
CA LEU A 68 2.78 -17.43 5.15
C LEU A 68 2.49 -16.14 5.93
N ILE A 69 3.52 -15.37 6.29
CA ILE A 69 3.37 -14.21 7.19
C ILE A 69 2.87 -12.97 6.45
N ILE A 70 3.40 -12.68 5.25
CA ILE A 70 3.10 -11.44 4.53
C ILE A 70 1.60 -11.27 4.26
N PRO A 71 0.85 -12.28 3.76
CA PRO A 71 -0.58 -12.11 3.49
C PRO A 71 -1.41 -11.80 4.74
N TRP A 72 -1.09 -12.42 5.87
CA TRP A 72 -1.78 -12.14 7.13
C TRP A 72 -1.47 -10.75 7.66
N LEU A 73 -0.23 -10.30 7.49
CA LEU A 73 0.18 -8.95 7.87
C LEU A 73 -0.52 -7.90 6.99
N GLU A 74 -0.63 -8.13 5.68
CA GLU A 74 -1.40 -7.29 4.76
C GLU A 74 -2.87 -7.21 5.17
N LEU A 75 -3.49 -8.34 5.53
CA LEU A 75 -4.88 -8.39 5.97
C LEU A 75 -5.10 -7.53 7.22
N ILE A 76 -4.27 -7.73 8.24
CA ILE A 76 -4.36 -6.98 9.51
C ILE A 76 -4.16 -5.48 9.27
N VAL A 77 -3.16 -5.12 8.49
CA VAL A 77 -2.88 -3.72 8.12
C VAL A 77 -4.05 -3.11 7.35
N GLY A 78 -4.63 -3.84 6.41
CA GLY A 78 -5.81 -3.39 5.65
C GLY A 78 -7.00 -3.11 6.56
N ILE A 79 -7.30 -4.02 7.49
CA ILE A 79 -8.36 -3.85 8.48
C ILE A 79 -8.09 -2.64 9.38
N PHE A 80 -6.86 -2.50 9.89
CA PHE A 80 -6.49 -1.38 10.77
C PHE A 80 -6.55 -0.03 10.05
N LEU A 81 -6.21 0.03 8.75
CA LEU A 81 -6.39 1.23 7.93
C LEU A 81 -7.85 1.63 7.83
N ILE A 82 -8.77 0.69 7.57
CA ILE A 82 -10.19 1.00 7.42
C ILE A 82 -10.75 1.52 8.74
N PHE A 83 -10.54 0.81 9.84
CA PHE A 83 -11.04 1.22 11.16
C PHE A 83 -10.27 2.39 11.77
N GLY A 84 -9.10 2.72 11.25
CA GLY A 84 -8.29 3.82 11.76
C GLY A 84 -7.60 3.53 13.09
N LEU A 85 -7.31 2.24 13.34
CA LEU A 85 -6.65 1.80 14.55
C LEU A 85 -5.13 1.99 14.42
N PHE A 86 -4.50 2.54 15.47
CA PHE A 86 -3.05 2.73 15.55
C PHE A 86 -2.44 3.33 14.28
N LEU A 87 -3.06 4.40 13.74
CA LEU A 87 -2.73 4.97 12.42
C LEU A 87 -1.26 5.26 12.21
N GLU A 88 -0.54 5.65 13.24
CA GLU A 88 0.90 5.94 13.14
C GLU A 88 1.71 4.67 12.87
N GLY A 89 1.46 3.61 13.63
CA GLY A 89 2.07 2.29 13.43
C GLY A 89 1.63 1.66 12.11
N THR A 90 0.33 1.62 11.86
CA THR A 90 -0.26 1.01 10.67
C THR A 90 0.25 1.67 9.38
N SER A 91 0.27 3.01 9.33
CA SER A 91 0.81 3.72 8.16
C SER A 91 2.30 3.48 7.96
N SER A 92 3.08 3.32 9.04
CA SER A 92 4.50 3.00 8.94
C SER A 92 4.74 1.60 8.39
N ILE A 93 3.96 0.61 8.84
CA ILE A 93 4.02 -0.77 8.33
C ILE A 93 3.57 -0.81 6.86
N THR A 94 2.50 -0.08 6.50
CA THR A 94 2.04 0.05 5.10
C THR A 94 3.15 0.58 4.20
N ILE A 95 3.83 1.64 4.61
CA ILE A 95 4.96 2.22 3.87
C ILE A 95 6.09 1.19 3.72
N ALA A 96 6.44 0.49 4.79
CA ALA A 96 7.50 -0.52 4.76
C ALA A 96 7.17 -1.68 3.81
N LEU A 97 5.93 -2.18 3.82
CA LEU A 97 5.47 -3.22 2.91
C LEU A 97 5.50 -2.76 1.45
N LEU A 98 5.02 -1.56 1.14
CA LEU A 98 5.01 -1.02 -0.21
C LEU A 98 6.44 -0.82 -0.74
N ILE A 99 7.35 -0.28 0.08
CA ILE A 99 8.78 -0.16 -0.29
C ILE A 99 9.37 -1.54 -0.57
N PHE A 100 9.08 -2.52 0.26
CA PHE A 100 9.54 -3.89 0.09
C PHE A 100 9.04 -4.49 -1.24
N PHE A 101 7.76 -4.33 -1.58
CA PHE A 101 7.21 -4.80 -2.85
C PHE A 101 7.81 -4.08 -4.04
N ILE A 102 7.92 -2.76 -4.00
CA ILE A 102 8.56 -1.97 -5.06
C ILE A 102 10.01 -2.47 -5.29
N PHE A 103 10.75 -2.74 -4.22
CA PHE A 103 12.12 -3.23 -4.30
C PHE A 103 12.20 -4.60 -4.99
N ILE A 104 11.34 -5.55 -4.60
CA ILE A 104 11.28 -6.89 -5.21
C ILE A 104 10.92 -6.81 -6.69
N LEU A 105 9.85 -6.06 -7.03
CA LEU A 105 9.41 -5.91 -8.41
C LEU A 105 10.45 -5.20 -9.27
N SER A 106 11.14 -4.19 -8.72
CA SER A 106 12.23 -3.52 -9.42
C SER A 106 13.39 -4.46 -9.74
N GLN A 107 13.76 -5.33 -8.80
CA GLN A 107 14.79 -6.35 -9.05
C GLN A 107 14.38 -7.34 -10.14
N ALA A 108 13.11 -7.75 -10.17
CA ALA A 108 12.59 -8.64 -11.21
C ALA A 108 12.70 -8.00 -12.61
N VAL A 109 12.36 -6.72 -12.72
CA VAL A 109 12.49 -5.95 -13.96
C VAL A 109 13.97 -5.87 -14.40
N PHE A 110 14.89 -5.53 -13.47
CA PHE A 110 16.32 -5.43 -13.79
C PHE A 110 16.96 -6.75 -14.21
N ARG A 111 16.48 -7.86 -13.67
CA ARG A 111 16.98 -9.21 -14.01
C ARG A 111 16.33 -9.80 -15.24
N GLY A 112 15.30 -9.19 -15.79
CA GLY A 112 14.53 -9.71 -16.93
C GLY A 112 13.86 -11.06 -16.64
N ILE A 113 13.54 -11.32 -15.35
CA ILE A 113 12.95 -12.59 -14.94
C ILE A 113 11.45 -12.53 -15.22
N ASP A 114 10.94 -13.54 -15.92
CA ASP A 114 9.51 -13.70 -16.16
C ASP A 114 8.82 -14.22 -14.89
N VAL A 115 8.39 -13.31 -14.02
CA VAL A 115 7.75 -13.68 -12.74
C VAL A 115 6.30 -13.23 -12.71
N HIS A 116 5.41 -14.18 -12.54
CA HIS A 116 4.01 -13.89 -12.26
C HIS A 116 3.90 -13.42 -10.80
N CYS A 117 3.53 -12.16 -10.60
CA CYS A 117 3.40 -11.56 -9.26
C CYS A 117 2.34 -12.23 -8.38
N GLY A 118 1.47 -13.10 -8.96
CA GLY A 118 0.42 -13.81 -8.21
C GLY A 118 -0.63 -12.92 -7.56
N CYS A 119 -0.58 -11.61 -7.76
CA CYS A 119 -1.47 -10.69 -7.09
C CYS A 119 -2.86 -10.55 -7.75
N PHE A 120 -3.00 -10.97 -9.01
CA PHE A 120 -4.27 -10.97 -9.72
C PHE A 120 -4.27 -12.09 -10.78
N LYS A 121 -5.17 -13.05 -10.64
CA LYS A 121 -5.47 -14.03 -11.67
C LYS A 121 -6.24 -13.34 -12.80
N ASN A 122 -5.53 -12.79 -13.77
CA ASN A 122 -6.15 -12.50 -15.05
C ASN A 122 -5.41 -13.23 -16.14
N ASP A 123 -6.19 -14.02 -16.87
CA ASP A 123 -5.84 -14.83 -18.01
C ASP A 123 -4.70 -14.25 -18.85
N MET A 124 -3.54 -14.91 -18.83
CA MET A 124 -2.46 -14.55 -19.73
C MET A 124 -1.96 -15.68 -20.56
N LYS A 125 -2.54 -15.70 -21.74
CA LYS A 125 -1.91 -16.18 -22.97
C LYS A 125 -1.56 -14.93 -23.78
N SER A 126 -0.38 -14.36 -23.59
CA SER A 126 0.29 -13.58 -24.64
C SER A 126 1.71 -13.19 -24.25
N GLU A 127 2.60 -13.58 -25.08
CA GLU A 127 4.03 -13.31 -25.32
C GLU A 127 4.77 -12.22 -24.53
N ASN A 128 5.97 -12.56 -24.17
CA ASN A 128 7.08 -11.91 -23.45
C ASN A 128 7.18 -10.36 -23.39
N ILE A 129 6.62 -9.61 -24.32
CA ILE A 129 6.70 -8.14 -24.34
C ILE A 129 5.67 -7.52 -23.39
N ASN A 130 4.53 -8.17 -23.18
CA ASN A 130 3.46 -7.66 -22.32
C ASN A 130 3.78 -7.78 -20.82
N PHE A 131 4.65 -8.71 -20.46
CA PHE A 131 4.96 -9.03 -19.07
C PHE A 131 5.78 -7.93 -18.36
N GLN A 132 6.82 -7.41 -18.99
CA GLN A 132 7.60 -6.30 -18.41
C GLN A 132 6.76 -5.02 -18.26
N ILE A 133 5.87 -4.78 -19.21
CA ILE A 133 4.92 -3.65 -19.13
C ILE A 133 3.99 -3.79 -17.93
N GLU A 134 3.55 -5.01 -17.62
CA GLU A 134 2.71 -5.25 -16.45
C GLU A 134 3.46 -5.06 -15.13
N LEU A 135 4.70 -5.51 -15.03
CA LEU A 135 5.53 -5.25 -13.85
C LEU A 135 5.73 -3.74 -13.64
N ILE A 136 6.01 -3.00 -14.70
CA ILE A 136 6.16 -1.54 -14.62
C ILE A 136 4.86 -0.86 -14.17
N LYS A 137 3.71 -1.30 -14.70
CA LYS A 137 2.40 -0.80 -14.25
C LYS A 137 2.18 -1.04 -12.76
N ARG A 138 2.56 -2.21 -12.25
CA ARG A 138 2.47 -2.56 -10.84
C ARG A 138 3.36 -1.69 -9.97
N ILE A 139 4.62 -1.49 -10.37
CA ILE A 139 5.53 -0.59 -9.66
C ILE A 139 4.95 0.82 -9.59
N LEU A 140 4.40 1.33 -10.71
CA LEU A 140 3.78 2.65 -10.75
C LEU A 140 2.56 2.73 -9.81
N GLN A 141 1.75 1.68 -9.76
CA GLN A 141 0.60 1.56 -8.87
C GLN A 141 1.04 1.56 -7.39
N ASP A 142 2.08 0.80 -7.04
CA ASP A 142 2.64 0.77 -5.68
C ASP A 142 3.24 2.11 -5.27
N VAL A 143 3.86 2.86 -6.20
CA VAL A 143 4.34 4.22 -5.95
C VAL A 143 3.18 5.17 -5.65
N ILE A 144 2.06 5.06 -6.34
CA ILE A 144 0.85 5.84 -6.04
C ILE A 144 0.33 5.51 -4.63
N TYR A 145 0.26 4.21 -4.29
CA TYR A 145 -0.16 3.76 -2.96
C TYR A 145 0.79 4.24 -1.86
N LEU A 146 2.09 4.25 -2.14
CA LEU A 146 3.09 4.80 -1.24
C LEU A 146 2.86 6.30 -0.97
N GLY A 147 2.55 7.08 -2.00
CA GLY A 147 2.17 8.49 -1.87
C GLY A 147 0.93 8.66 -0.97
N MET A 148 -0.10 7.83 -1.16
CA MET A 148 -1.29 7.85 -0.31
C MET A 148 -0.96 7.50 1.15
N ALA A 149 -0.10 6.51 1.40
CA ALA A 149 0.33 6.12 2.75
C ALA A 149 1.12 7.24 3.44
N PHE A 150 1.97 7.95 2.73
CA PHE A 150 2.67 9.14 3.25
C PHE A 150 1.70 10.27 3.61
N LEU A 151 0.68 10.53 2.79
CA LEU A 151 -0.36 11.52 3.10
C LEU A 151 -1.10 11.19 4.39
N ILE A 152 -1.45 9.91 4.59
CA ILE A 152 -2.10 9.44 5.82
C ILE A 152 -1.21 9.69 7.03
N LYS A 153 0.06 9.28 6.94
CA LYS A 153 1.03 9.42 8.03
C LYS A 153 1.28 10.89 8.39
N TYR A 154 1.51 11.73 7.41
CA TYR A 154 1.79 13.16 7.61
C TYR A 154 0.62 13.88 8.26
N LYS A 155 -0.60 13.65 7.77
CA LYS A 155 -1.82 14.27 8.34
C LYS A 155 -2.09 13.78 9.76
N ASN A 156 -1.90 12.49 10.03
CA ASN A 156 -2.10 11.96 11.37
C ASN A 156 -1.11 12.60 12.38
N LYS A 157 0.16 12.72 11.99
CA LYS A 157 1.17 13.41 12.82
C LYS A 157 0.81 14.87 13.09
N PHE A 158 0.32 15.59 12.08
CA PHE A 158 -0.10 16.98 12.22
C PHE A 158 -1.27 17.14 13.22
N ILE A 159 -2.27 16.25 13.15
CA ILE A 159 -3.44 16.26 14.05
C ILE A 159 -3.02 15.94 15.49
N ASN A 160 -2.10 14.99 15.69
CA ASN A 160 -1.61 14.64 17.03
C ASN A 160 -0.83 15.79 17.67
N ASN A 161 0.04 16.47 16.92
CA ASN A 161 0.78 17.62 17.43
C ASN A 161 -0.16 18.79 17.83
N GLN A 162 -1.28 18.98 17.16
CA GLN A 162 -2.27 20.00 17.51
C GLN A 162 -2.99 19.66 18.83
N LYS A 163 -3.17 18.38 19.16
CA LYS A 163 -3.80 17.93 20.40
C LYS A 163 -2.89 18.05 21.63
N GLU A 164 -1.58 18.04 21.46
CA GLU A 164 -0.60 18.21 22.55
C GLU A 164 -0.42 19.68 22.95
N ILE A 165 -0.87 20.64 22.12
CA ILE A 165 -0.71 22.08 22.36
C ILE A 165 -1.93 22.67 23.10
N ILE A 166 -3.05 21.93 23.20
CA ILE A 166 -4.29 22.33 23.87
C ILE A 166 -4.38 21.67 25.25
#